data_2bc845d05fd2115e178cdf1e0325b30c
#
_entry.id   2bc845d05fd2115e178cdf1e0325b30c
#
_cell.length_a   1.000
_cell.length_b   1.000
_cell.length_c   1.000
_cell.angle_alpha   90.00
_cell.angle_beta   90.00
_cell.angle_gamma   90.00
#
_symmetry.space_group_name_H-M   'P 1'
#
loop_
_entity.id
_entity.type
_entity.pdbx_description
1 polymer ?
#
loop_
_entity_poly.entity_id
_entity_poly.type
_entity_poly.pdbx_seq_one_letter_code
_entity_poly.pdbx_strand_id
1 'polypeptide(L)'
;IENAIQNKDISINGDGEDKLDFTYIDDLIQGIEMCCSNKNAINETFNITYGNARKINELLDLIKNEFPNIKTKYLKREKFMPIRGTLFNTKARKLLNFQPKFSIEDGYLNYIKWYKNFWKSIA
;
A
#
# COMPACT_ATOMS: atom_id res chain seq x y z
N ILE A 1 1.40 8.14 8.33
CA ILE A 1 1.99 7.54 9.57
C ILE A 1 2.76 8.60 10.33
N GLU A 2 3.68 9.33 9.71
CA GLU A 2 4.49 10.36 10.36
C GLU A 2 3.64 11.40 11.10
N ASN A 3 2.63 11.98 10.45
CA ASN A 3 1.72 12.91 11.10
C ASN A 3 1.00 12.27 12.30
N ALA A 4 0.62 11.00 12.19
CA ALA A 4 -0.03 10.30 13.29
C ALA A 4 0.90 10.11 14.50
N ILE A 5 2.17 9.77 14.29
CA ILE A 5 3.18 9.65 15.35
C ILE A 5 3.43 11.00 16.04
N GLN A 6 3.40 12.10 15.27
CA GLN A 6 3.58 13.46 15.77
C GLN A 6 2.30 14.10 16.32
N ASN A 7 1.20 13.36 16.43
CA ASN A 7 -0.13 13.85 16.81
C ASN A 7 -0.62 15.04 15.95
N LYS A 8 -0.24 15.06 14.66
CA LYS A 8 -0.69 16.06 13.69
C LYS A 8 -1.87 15.54 12.90
N ASP A 9 -2.72 16.44 12.45
CA ASP A 9 -3.88 16.10 11.61
C ASP A 9 -3.45 15.40 10.31
N ILE A 10 -4.23 14.42 9.87
CA ILE A 10 -4.08 13.77 8.57
C ILE A 10 -5.00 14.48 7.56
N SER A 11 -4.42 14.92 6.44
CA SER A 11 -5.19 15.50 5.33
C SER A 11 -5.36 14.46 4.22
N ILE A 12 -6.59 14.30 3.74
CA ILE A 12 -6.96 13.41 2.63
C ILE A 12 -7.49 14.29 1.49
N ASN A 13 -6.91 14.15 0.30
CA ASN A 13 -7.40 14.81 -0.90
C ASN A 13 -8.63 14.03 -1.42
N GLY A 14 -9.77 14.72 -1.55
CA GLY A 14 -11.06 14.11 -1.89
C GLY A 14 -11.80 13.60 -0.66
N ASP A 15 -12.72 12.67 -0.88
CA ASP A 15 -13.59 12.06 0.13
C ASP A 15 -13.05 10.76 0.73
N GLY A 16 -11.86 10.33 0.29
CA GLY A 16 -11.24 9.08 0.72
C GLY A 16 -11.79 7.83 0.01
N GLU A 17 -12.66 7.97 -0.97
CA GLU A 17 -13.24 6.86 -1.73
C GLU A 17 -12.35 6.42 -2.92
N ASP A 18 -11.33 7.21 -3.25
CA ASP A 18 -10.32 6.81 -4.25
C ASP A 18 -9.65 5.49 -3.83
N LYS A 19 -9.49 4.59 -4.81
CA LYS A 19 -8.92 3.26 -4.59
C LYS A 19 -7.49 3.18 -5.09
N LEU A 20 -6.64 2.50 -4.34
CA LEU A 20 -5.27 2.17 -4.73
C LEU A 20 -5.02 0.68 -4.49
N ASP A 21 -4.22 0.06 -5.35
CA ASP A 21 -3.74 -1.30 -5.16
C ASP A 21 -2.41 -1.24 -4.39
N PHE A 22 -2.50 -1.51 -3.10
CA PHE A 22 -1.35 -1.45 -2.20
C PHE A 22 -0.60 -2.77 -2.22
N THR A 23 0.72 -2.70 -2.33
CA THR A 23 1.59 -3.88 -2.31
C THR A 23 2.59 -3.73 -1.17
N TYR A 24 2.66 -4.73 -0.30
CA TYR A 24 3.66 -4.75 0.76
C TYR A 24 5.05 -5.01 0.17
N ILE A 25 6.08 -4.42 0.79
CA ILE A 25 7.44 -4.44 0.23
C ILE A 25 7.98 -5.86 0.03
N ASP A 26 7.71 -6.79 0.95
CA ASP A 26 8.20 -8.16 0.84
C ASP A 26 7.56 -8.90 -0.34
N ASP A 27 6.28 -8.64 -0.63
CA ASP A 27 5.62 -9.18 -1.82
C ASP A 27 6.22 -8.61 -3.11
N LEU A 28 6.55 -7.32 -3.12
CA LEU A 28 7.23 -6.69 -4.25
C LEU A 28 8.62 -7.30 -4.47
N ILE A 29 9.41 -7.46 -3.42
CA ILE A 29 10.75 -8.08 -3.47
C ILE A 29 10.64 -9.52 -4.00
N GLN A 30 9.71 -10.31 -3.48
CA GLN A 30 9.44 -11.66 -3.97
C GLN A 30 9.15 -11.67 -5.48
N GLY A 31 8.29 -10.75 -5.94
CA GLY A 31 7.98 -10.63 -7.37
C GLY A 31 9.20 -10.28 -8.23
N ILE A 32 10.07 -9.39 -7.75
CA ILE A 32 11.32 -9.04 -8.43
C ILE A 32 12.28 -10.24 -8.49
N GLU A 33 12.48 -10.95 -7.38
CA GLU A 33 13.32 -12.17 -7.34
C GLU A 33 12.82 -13.23 -8.32
N MET A 34 11.50 -13.42 -8.39
CA MET A 34 10.90 -14.35 -9.35
C MET A 34 11.14 -13.90 -10.81
N CYS A 35 11.08 -12.60 -11.10
CA CYS A 35 11.41 -12.10 -12.43
C CYS A 35 12.89 -12.34 -12.79
N CYS A 36 13.80 -12.17 -11.84
CA CYS A 36 15.24 -12.38 -12.08
C CYS A 36 15.62 -13.85 -12.27
N SER A 37 14.90 -14.78 -11.64
CA SER A 37 15.25 -16.21 -11.61
C SER A 37 14.45 -17.06 -12.60
N ASN A 38 13.38 -16.55 -13.20
CA ASN A 38 12.47 -17.32 -14.04
C ASN A 38 12.64 -17.00 -15.53
N LYS A 39 12.93 -18.02 -16.34
CA LYS A 39 13.07 -17.89 -17.81
C LYS A 39 11.80 -17.37 -18.48
N ASN A 40 10.63 -17.60 -17.90
CA ASN A 40 9.36 -17.08 -18.42
C ASN A 40 9.20 -15.55 -18.24
N ALA A 41 10.14 -14.91 -17.54
CA ALA A 41 10.16 -13.47 -17.38
C ALA A 41 10.92 -12.73 -18.50
N ILE A 42 11.67 -13.46 -19.33
CA ILE A 42 12.52 -12.86 -20.39
C ILE A 42 11.64 -12.12 -21.41
N ASN A 43 11.95 -10.84 -21.63
CA ASN A 43 11.22 -9.94 -22.53
C ASN A 43 9.73 -9.74 -22.16
N GLU A 44 9.38 -9.96 -20.89
CA GLU A 44 8.02 -9.83 -20.40
C GLU A 44 7.87 -8.66 -19.41
N THR A 45 6.67 -8.09 -19.33
CA THR A 45 6.30 -7.06 -18.35
C THR A 45 5.22 -7.61 -17.44
N PHE A 46 5.37 -7.38 -16.13
CA PHE A 46 4.45 -7.86 -15.11
C PHE A 46 3.95 -6.74 -14.20
N ASN A 47 2.69 -6.83 -13.81
CA ASN A 47 2.18 -6.12 -12.65
C ASN A 47 2.48 -6.97 -11.40
N ILE A 48 3.37 -6.49 -10.54
CA ILE A 48 3.66 -7.08 -9.24
C ILE A 48 2.87 -6.29 -8.20
N THR A 49 1.70 -6.79 -7.87
CA THR A 49 0.74 -6.12 -7.00
C THR A 49 -0.10 -7.13 -6.23
N TYR A 50 -0.73 -6.71 -5.14
CA TYR A 50 -1.63 -7.57 -4.38
C TYR A 50 -2.86 -7.98 -5.22
N GLY A 51 -3.35 -7.09 -6.08
CA GLY A 51 -4.45 -7.38 -7.00
C GLY A 51 -5.84 -7.17 -6.36
N ASN A 52 -5.93 -6.33 -5.34
CA ASN A 52 -7.18 -5.92 -4.70
C ASN A 52 -7.10 -4.49 -4.20
N ALA A 53 -7.56 -3.54 -5.00
CA ALA A 53 -7.53 -2.13 -4.64
C ALA A 53 -8.45 -1.82 -3.45
N ARG A 54 -7.95 -1.03 -2.51
CA ARG A 54 -8.64 -0.62 -1.30
C ARG A 54 -8.80 0.90 -1.25
N LYS A 55 -9.84 1.36 -0.60
CA LYS A 55 -10.14 2.79 -0.43
C LYS A 55 -9.14 3.44 0.54
N ILE A 56 -8.87 4.73 0.35
CA ILE A 56 -8.04 5.50 1.28
C ILE A 56 -8.66 5.52 2.69
N ASN A 57 -10.01 5.58 2.78
CA ASN A 57 -10.71 5.50 4.07
C ASN A 57 -10.43 4.20 4.83
N GLU A 58 -10.26 3.06 4.14
CA GLU A 58 -9.92 1.78 4.78
C GLU A 58 -8.52 1.82 5.43
N LEU A 59 -7.54 2.50 4.76
CA LEU A 59 -6.23 2.75 5.39
C LEU A 59 -6.33 3.70 6.58
N LEU A 60 -7.18 4.72 6.45
CA LEU A 60 -7.39 5.67 7.53
C LEU A 60 -7.95 4.98 8.77
N ASP A 61 -8.86 4.02 8.60
CA ASP A 61 -9.41 3.26 9.72
C ASP A 61 -8.32 2.42 10.41
N LEU A 62 -7.39 1.81 9.65
CA LEU A 62 -6.24 1.11 10.23
C LEU A 62 -5.33 2.08 11.03
N ILE A 63 -5.10 3.31 10.51
CA ILE A 63 -4.34 4.33 11.24
C ILE A 63 -5.07 4.74 12.52
N LYS A 64 -6.38 4.96 12.48
CA LYS A 64 -7.17 5.35 13.65
C LYS A 64 -7.18 4.29 14.74
N ASN A 65 -7.18 3.01 14.37
CA ASN A 65 -7.06 1.91 15.34
C ASN A 65 -5.73 1.97 16.12
N GLU A 66 -4.64 2.34 15.44
CA GLU A 66 -3.30 2.47 16.04
C GLU A 66 -3.04 3.82 16.72
N PHE A 67 -3.78 4.85 16.32
CA PHE A 67 -3.67 6.23 16.80
C PHE A 67 -5.06 6.85 17.01
N PRO A 68 -5.77 6.48 18.11
CA PRO A 68 -7.19 6.80 18.31
C PRO A 68 -7.50 8.31 18.34
N ASN A 69 -6.53 9.13 18.74
CA ASN A 69 -6.72 10.57 18.92
C ASN A 69 -6.45 11.39 17.64
N ILE A 70 -6.10 10.74 16.53
CA ILE A 70 -5.76 11.45 15.30
C ILE A 70 -6.98 12.10 14.66
N LYS A 71 -6.84 13.34 14.25
CA LYS A 71 -7.86 14.09 13.53
C LYS A 71 -7.63 14.00 12.03
N THR A 72 -8.72 13.94 11.28
CA THR A 72 -8.70 13.85 9.82
C THR A 72 -9.40 15.03 9.21
N LYS A 73 -8.81 15.58 8.15
CA LYS A 73 -9.39 16.65 7.32
C LYS A 73 -9.50 16.18 5.89
N TYR A 74 -10.66 16.33 5.28
CA TYR A 74 -10.86 16.07 3.86
C TYR A 74 -10.71 17.38 3.09
N LEU A 75 -9.83 17.37 2.10
CA LEU A 75 -9.54 18.52 1.23
C LEU A 75 -10.24 18.34 -0.11
N LYS A 76 -10.41 19.42 -0.85
CA LYS A 76 -10.96 19.35 -2.20
C LYS A 76 -10.05 18.46 -3.08
N ARG A 77 -10.67 17.50 -3.79
CA ARG A 77 -9.96 16.64 -4.74
C ARG A 77 -9.36 17.49 -5.86
N GLU A 78 -8.10 17.25 -6.18
CA GLU A 78 -7.43 17.94 -7.28
C GLU A 78 -8.02 17.53 -8.63
N LYS A 79 -8.18 18.53 -9.53
CA LYS A 79 -8.84 18.34 -10.83
C LYS A 79 -8.21 17.25 -11.72
N PHE A 80 -6.88 17.13 -11.66
CA PHE A 80 -6.13 16.20 -12.51
C PHE A 80 -5.70 14.92 -11.78
N MET A 81 -6.22 14.65 -10.60
CA MET A 81 -5.95 13.42 -9.88
C MET A 81 -6.58 12.23 -10.61
N PRO A 82 -5.79 11.23 -11.05
CA PRO A 82 -6.32 10.11 -11.80
C PRO A 82 -7.21 9.22 -10.92
N ILE A 83 -8.26 8.66 -11.51
CA ILE A 83 -9.04 7.58 -10.90
C ILE A 83 -8.23 6.29 -11.09
N ARG A 84 -7.98 5.58 -9.99
CA ARG A 84 -7.22 4.33 -9.96
C ARG A 84 -8.09 3.20 -9.45
N GLY A 85 -7.62 1.97 -9.62
CA GLY A 85 -8.32 0.77 -9.16
C GLY A 85 -7.37 -0.41 -9.06
N THR A 86 -7.93 -1.62 -9.09
CA THR A 86 -7.17 -2.87 -9.04
C THR A 86 -6.34 -3.07 -10.30
N LEU A 87 -5.09 -3.42 -10.13
CA LEU A 87 -4.21 -3.87 -11.20
C LEU A 87 -4.27 -5.41 -11.30
N PHE A 88 -4.46 -5.92 -12.51
CA PHE A 88 -4.48 -7.36 -12.73
C PHE A 88 -3.07 -7.94 -12.68
N ASN A 89 -2.83 -8.86 -11.75
CA ASN A 89 -1.58 -9.60 -11.60
C ASN A 89 -1.66 -11.03 -12.17
N THR A 90 -2.69 -11.35 -12.95
CA THR A 90 -2.95 -12.68 -13.52
C THR A 90 -1.75 -13.23 -14.29
N LYS A 91 -1.05 -12.38 -15.06
CA LYS A 91 0.14 -12.78 -15.82
C LYS A 91 1.27 -13.20 -14.88
N ALA A 92 1.55 -12.43 -13.83
CA ALA A 92 2.57 -12.76 -12.83
C ALA A 92 2.22 -14.07 -12.09
N ARG A 93 0.95 -14.26 -11.71
CA ARG A 93 0.49 -15.51 -11.12
C ARG A 93 0.71 -16.71 -12.04
N LYS A 94 0.35 -16.57 -13.32
CA LYS A 94 0.41 -17.67 -14.31
C LYS A 94 1.84 -18.03 -14.71
N LEU A 95 2.69 -17.03 -15.01
CA LEU A 95 4.03 -17.26 -15.58
C LEU A 95 5.12 -17.39 -14.53
N LEU A 96 4.98 -16.69 -13.39
CA LEU A 96 5.97 -16.67 -12.32
C LEU A 96 5.54 -17.45 -11.08
N ASN A 97 4.27 -17.89 -11.00
CA ASN A 97 3.66 -18.43 -9.78
C ASN A 97 3.67 -17.41 -8.63
N PHE A 98 3.62 -16.11 -8.95
CA PHE A 98 3.60 -15.05 -7.97
C PHE A 98 2.32 -15.10 -7.13
N GLN A 99 2.46 -15.13 -5.82
CA GLN A 99 1.35 -15.13 -4.86
C GLN A 99 1.65 -14.14 -3.74
N PRO A 100 1.07 -12.92 -3.78
CA PRO A 100 1.23 -11.96 -2.69
C PRO A 100 0.63 -12.52 -1.41
N LYS A 101 1.31 -12.32 -0.29
CA LYS A 101 0.98 -12.92 1.01
C LYS A 101 0.39 -11.94 2.00
N PHE A 102 0.73 -10.65 1.85
CA PHE A 102 0.36 -9.63 2.81
C PHE A 102 -0.89 -8.88 2.36
N SER A 103 -1.98 -9.05 3.09
CA SER A 103 -3.14 -8.17 2.98
C SER A 103 -2.76 -6.72 3.32
N ILE A 104 -3.63 -5.76 2.99
CA ILE A 104 -3.38 -4.38 3.38
C ILE A 104 -3.35 -4.25 4.91
N GLU A 105 -4.19 -4.99 5.60
CA GLU A 105 -4.27 -5.04 7.05
C GLU A 105 -2.92 -5.46 7.66
N ASP A 106 -2.39 -6.59 7.21
CA ASP A 106 -1.13 -7.12 7.73
C ASP A 106 0.07 -6.28 7.31
N GLY A 107 0.17 -5.95 6.02
CA GLY A 107 1.29 -5.18 5.47
C GLY A 107 1.36 -3.77 6.06
N TYR A 108 0.21 -3.11 6.19
CA TYR A 108 0.16 -1.76 6.71
C TYR A 108 0.46 -1.69 8.23
N LEU A 109 -0.06 -2.65 9.01
CA LEU A 109 0.27 -2.77 10.43
C LEU A 109 1.75 -3.08 10.64
N ASN A 110 2.35 -3.95 9.83
CA ASN A 110 3.79 -4.21 9.87
C ASN A 110 4.59 -2.95 9.55
N TYR A 111 4.17 -2.18 8.54
CA TYR A 111 4.80 -0.90 8.20
C TYR A 111 4.67 0.13 9.33
N ILE A 112 3.52 0.24 9.98
CA ILE A 112 3.33 1.12 11.14
C ILE A 112 4.28 0.73 12.29
N LYS A 113 4.39 -0.56 12.62
CA LYS A 113 5.29 -1.06 13.66
C LYS A 113 6.75 -0.73 13.35
N TRP A 114 7.18 -1.01 12.12
CA TRP A 114 8.53 -0.68 11.66
C TRP A 114 8.79 0.83 11.76
N TYR A 115 7.86 1.65 11.29
CA TYR A 115 8.01 3.11 11.28
C TYR A 115 8.06 3.70 12.71
N LYS A 116 7.24 3.18 13.63
CA LYS A 116 7.31 3.55 15.06
C LYS A 116 8.69 3.28 15.67
N ASN A 117 9.31 2.15 15.32
CA ASN A 117 10.65 1.80 15.81
C ASN A 117 11.74 2.67 15.16
N PHE A 118 11.65 2.87 13.85
CA PHE A 118 12.55 3.76 13.12
C PHE A 118 12.48 5.19 13.67
N TRP A 119 11.28 5.72 13.90
CA TRP A 119 11.10 7.06 14.46
C TRP A 119 11.76 7.22 15.83
N LYS A 120 11.62 6.23 16.70
CA LYS A 120 12.29 6.23 18.02
C LYS A 120 13.81 6.23 17.93
N SER A 121 14.38 5.72 16.85
CA SER A 121 15.83 5.64 16.66
C SER A 121 16.45 6.95 16.16
N ILE A 122 15.63 7.86 15.62
CA ILE A 122 16.08 9.13 15.03
C ILE A 122 15.57 10.38 15.78
N ALA A 123 14.66 10.22 16.73
CA ALA A 123 14.13 11.28 17.61
C ALA A 123 14.97 11.37 18.90
#